data_b04710ff5fea5f1db0ca901883401648
#
_entry.id   b04710ff5fea5f1db0ca901883401648
#
_cell.length_a   1.000
_cell.length_b   1.000
_cell.length_c   1.000
_cell.angle_alpha   90.00
_cell.angle_beta   90.00
_cell.angle_gamma   90.00
#
_symmetry.space_group_name_H-M   'P 1'
#
loop_
_entity.id
_entity.type
_entity.pdbx_description
1 polymer ?
#
loop_
_entity_poly.entity_id
_entity_poly.type
_entity_poly.pdbx_seq_one_letter_code
_entity_poly.pdbx_strand_id
1 'polypeptide(L)'
;VENRTLRYLLYSFIALTAFGAGVWMNRTRQTETLPVAASDALLALALPDLQNKVQSLSQWRGKVLVVNFWATWCAPCREEIPIFVKMQEKYRDQGLQFVGISIDQADKTSEFSSNFKINYPSLIGTFDTMEISRRAGNDKRVLPYTVILDRKGQIAATELGGLTEPKLEFLLKSLL
;
A
#
# COMPACT_ATOMS: atom_id res chain seq x y z
N VAL A 1 -30.64 -35.08 43.09
CA VAL A 1 -29.82 -33.90 43.28
C VAL A 1 -28.64 -33.91 42.30
N GLU A 2 -28.09 -35.05 41.94
CA GLU A 2 -26.89 -35.25 41.12
C GLU A 2 -27.03 -34.79 39.67
N ASN A 3 -28.19 -34.87 39.07
CA ASN A 3 -28.42 -34.50 37.67
C ASN A 3 -28.46 -32.97 37.40
N ARG A 4 -28.69 -32.14 38.38
CA ARG A 4 -28.77 -30.68 38.19
C ARG A 4 -27.37 -30.04 38.03
N THR A 5 -26.44 -30.43 38.87
CA THR A 5 -25.05 -29.93 38.80
C THR A 5 -24.36 -30.33 37.48
N LEU A 6 -24.56 -31.55 37.02
CA LEU A 6 -24.03 -32.04 35.76
C LEU A 6 -24.59 -31.26 34.55
N ARG A 7 -25.87 -30.92 34.57
CA ARG A 7 -26.51 -30.09 33.50
C ARG A 7 -25.96 -28.67 33.49
N TYR A 8 -25.74 -28.05 34.62
CA TYR A 8 -25.12 -26.70 34.68
C TYR A 8 -23.67 -26.70 34.19
N LEU A 9 -22.88 -27.71 34.51
CA LEU A 9 -21.53 -27.88 34.01
C LEU A 9 -21.51 -28.05 32.49
N LEU A 10 -22.45 -28.81 31.95
CA LEU A 10 -22.58 -29.01 30.49
C LEU A 10 -22.95 -27.70 29.78
N TYR A 11 -23.90 -26.94 30.31
CA TYR A 11 -24.30 -25.64 29.74
C TYR A 11 -23.15 -24.61 29.82
N SER A 12 -22.40 -24.59 30.92
CA SER A 12 -21.23 -23.71 31.05
C SER A 12 -20.14 -24.06 30.05
N PHE A 13 -19.91 -25.35 29.80
CA PHE A 13 -18.92 -25.80 28.80
C PHE A 13 -19.34 -25.42 27.38
N ILE A 14 -20.61 -25.61 27.02
CA ILE A 14 -21.15 -25.22 25.71
C ILE A 14 -21.08 -23.70 25.53
N ALA A 15 -21.40 -22.90 26.55
CA ALA A 15 -21.33 -21.45 26.48
C ALA A 15 -19.89 -20.96 26.29
N LEU A 16 -18.91 -21.56 26.99
CA LEU A 16 -17.49 -21.22 26.88
C LEU A 16 -16.93 -21.58 25.49
N THR A 17 -17.29 -22.74 24.95
CA THR A 17 -16.84 -23.15 23.60
C THR A 17 -17.46 -22.28 22.49
N ALA A 18 -18.74 -21.93 22.62
CA ALA A 18 -19.41 -21.03 21.67
C ALA A 18 -18.84 -19.61 21.72
N PHE A 19 -18.52 -19.10 22.92
CA PHE A 19 -17.87 -17.82 23.10
C PHE A 19 -16.45 -17.82 22.51
N GLY A 20 -15.66 -18.86 22.78
CA GLY A 20 -14.30 -19.01 22.23
C GLY A 20 -14.31 -19.09 20.69
N ALA A 21 -15.22 -19.85 20.12
CA ALA A 21 -15.40 -19.94 18.67
C ALA A 21 -15.85 -18.60 18.05
N GLY A 22 -16.74 -17.88 18.71
CA GLY A 22 -17.19 -16.55 18.28
C GLY A 22 -16.05 -15.51 18.28
N VAL A 23 -15.24 -15.50 19.33
CA VAL A 23 -14.06 -14.61 19.42
C VAL A 23 -13.01 -14.97 18.35
N TRP A 24 -12.75 -16.25 18.14
CA TRP A 24 -11.80 -16.71 17.11
C TRP A 24 -12.27 -16.35 15.70
N MET A 25 -13.55 -16.59 15.38
CA MET A 25 -14.14 -16.24 14.09
C MET A 25 -14.20 -14.73 13.84
N ASN A 26 -14.40 -13.93 14.88
CA ASN A 26 -14.36 -12.47 14.79
C ASN A 26 -12.94 -11.93 14.55
N ARG A 27 -11.92 -12.55 15.18
CA ARG A 27 -10.51 -12.20 14.95
C ARG A 27 -10.07 -12.49 13.51
N THR A 28 -10.44 -13.66 12.96
CA THR A 28 -10.09 -14.00 11.58
C THR A 28 -10.75 -13.08 10.55
N ARG A 29 -11.99 -12.65 10.80
CA ARG A 29 -12.68 -11.68 9.92
C ARG A 29 -12.07 -10.28 9.97
N GLN A 30 -11.57 -9.82 11.11
CA GLN A 30 -10.95 -8.50 11.24
C GLN A 30 -9.57 -8.41 10.58
N THR A 31 -8.82 -9.50 10.52
CA THR A 31 -7.49 -9.52 9.88
C THR A 31 -7.56 -9.53 8.34
N GLU A 32 -8.64 -10.04 7.75
CA GLU A 32 -8.81 -10.05 6.28
C GLU A 32 -9.42 -8.75 5.70
N THR A 33 -10.17 -7.99 6.51
CA THR A 33 -10.89 -6.80 6.01
C THR A 33 -10.06 -5.52 5.98
N LEU A 34 -9.07 -5.37 6.86
CA LEU A 34 -8.23 -4.17 6.92
C LEU A 34 -7.33 -3.99 5.69
N PRO A 35 -6.63 -5.02 5.19
CA PRO A 35 -5.84 -4.90 3.96
C PRO A 35 -6.68 -4.58 2.71
N VAL A 36 -7.88 -5.17 2.59
CA VAL A 36 -8.79 -4.92 1.45
C VAL A 36 -9.32 -3.50 1.49
N ALA A 37 -9.77 -3.01 2.64
CA ALA A 37 -10.24 -1.63 2.78
C ALA A 37 -9.12 -0.60 2.51
N ALA A 38 -7.88 -0.92 2.87
CA ALA A 38 -6.72 -0.06 2.61
C ALA A 38 -6.37 -0.02 1.11
N SER A 39 -6.38 -1.17 0.42
CA SER A 39 -6.12 -1.24 -1.01
C SER A 39 -7.20 -0.54 -1.83
N ASP A 40 -8.48 -0.69 -1.44
CA ASP A 40 -9.59 -0.01 -2.11
C ASP A 40 -9.51 1.50 -1.91
N ALA A 41 -9.18 1.98 -0.71
CA ALA A 41 -8.98 3.40 -0.43
C ALA A 41 -7.81 3.98 -1.24
N LEU A 42 -6.71 3.23 -1.38
CA LEU A 42 -5.56 3.63 -2.19
C LEU A 42 -5.93 3.68 -3.68
N LEU A 43 -6.59 2.66 -4.20
CA LEU A 43 -7.00 2.60 -5.62
C LEU A 43 -8.07 3.65 -5.97
N ALA A 44 -8.92 4.04 -5.03
CA ALA A 44 -9.90 5.11 -5.21
C ALA A 44 -9.27 6.51 -5.22
N LEU A 45 -8.00 6.63 -4.82
CA LEU A 45 -7.32 7.93 -4.79
C LEU A 45 -7.20 8.52 -6.20
N ALA A 46 -7.62 9.77 -6.33
CA ALA A 46 -7.55 10.55 -7.56
C ALA A 46 -6.83 11.87 -7.26
N LEU A 47 -5.69 12.10 -7.90
CA LEU A 47 -4.80 13.23 -7.66
C LEU A 47 -4.40 13.91 -8.98
N PRO A 48 -4.12 15.22 -8.98
CA PRO A 48 -3.57 15.89 -10.14
C PRO A 48 -2.14 15.39 -10.44
N ASP A 49 -1.84 15.20 -11.70
CA ASP A 49 -0.48 15.01 -12.18
C ASP A 49 0.24 16.37 -12.40
N LEU A 50 1.47 16.33 -12.92
CA LEU A 50 2.28 17.54 -13.17
C LEU A 50 1.69 18.47 -14.24
N GLN A 51 0.72 18.00 -15.01
CA GLN A 51 -0.04 18.80 -15.98
C GLN A 51 -1.42 19.23 -15.46
N ASN A 52 -1.65 19.07 -14.13
CA ASN A 52 -2.91 19.34 -13.44
C ASN A 52 -4.10 18.50 -13.94
N LYS A 53 -3.84 17.36 -14.58
CA LYS A 53 -4.86 16.40 -14.99
C LYS A 53 -5.07 15.39 -13.86
N VAL A 54 -6.32 15.21 -13.44
CA VAL A 54 -6.66 14.24 -12.39
C VAL A 54 -6.46 12.83 -12.90
N GLN A 55 -5.66 12.04 -12.17
CA GLN A 55 -5.34 10.66 -12.41
C GLN A 55 -5.87 9.80 -11.26
N SER A 56 -6.72 8.82 -11.54
CA SER A 56 -7.15 7.83 -10.55
C SER A 56 -6.20 6.64 -10.54
N LEU A 57 -5.78 6.18 -9.35
CA LEU A 57 -4.93 4.99 -9.23
C LEU A 57 -5.62 3.72 -9.76
N SER A 58 -6.96 3.69 -9.78
CA SER A 58 -7.74 2.56 -10.31
C SER A 58 -7.53 2.30 -11.81
N GLN A 59 -7.05 3.30 -12.58
CA GLN A 59 -6.76 3.13 -14.02
C GLN A 59 -5.64 2.11 -14.29
N TRP A 60 -4.81 1.83 -13.29
CA TRP A 60 -3.72 0.85 -13.40
C TRP A 60 -4.07 -0.53 -12.83
N ARG A 61 -5.35 -0.81 -12.55
CA ARG A 61 -5.79 -2.17 -12.19
C ARG A 61 -5.36 -3.18 -13.26
N GLY A 62 -5.05 -4.40 -12.85
CA GLY A 62 -4.53 -5.44 -13.74
C GLY A 62 -3.01 -5.45 -13.92
N LYS A 63 -2.34 -4.38 -13.46
CA LYS A 63 -0.87 -4.31 -13.38
C LYS A 63 -0.38 -4.59 -11.97
N VAL A 64 0.89 -4.98 -11.86
CA VAL A 64 1.62 -4.88 -10.58
C VAL A 64 1.91 -3.39 -10.37
N LEU A 65 1.27 -2.79 -9.37
CA LEU A 65 1.31 -1.35 -9.14
C LEU A 65 2.18 -1.03 -7.93
N VAL A 66 3.24 -0.24 -8.14
CA VAL A 66 4.11 0.27 -7.07
C VAL A 66 3.77 1.73 -6.83
N VAL A 67 3.19 2.03 -5.67
CA VAL A 67 2.83 3.38 -5.25
C VAL A 67 3.84 3.84 -4.21
N ASN A 68 4.60 4.87 -4.53
CA ASN A 68 5.63 5.44 -3.67
C ASN A 68 5.22 6.84 -3.19
N PHE A 69 5.15 7.04 -1.88
CA PHE A 69 4.96 8.33 -1.24
C PHE A 69 6.33 8.94 -0.96
N TRP A 70 6.60 10.13 -1.50
CA TRP A 70 7.92 10.75 -1.49
C TRP A 70 7.86 12.28 -1.46
N ALA A 71 9.03 12.94 -1.34
CA ALA A 71 9.16 14.38 -1.49
C ALA A 71 10.56 14.74 -2.00
N THR A 72 10.70 15.92 -2.63
CA THR A 72 11.97 16.37 -3.22
C THR A 72 13.05 16.65 -2.16
N TRP A 73 12.65 17.04 -0.96
CA TRP A 73 13.53 17.30 0.19
C TRP A 73 13.90 16.05 0.98
N CYS A 74 13.30 14.91 0.68
CA CYS A 74 13.52 13.63 1.39
C CYS A 74 14.77 12.94 0.81
N ALA A 75 15.89 12.93 1.54
CA ALA A 75 17.15 12.36 1.06
C ALA A 75 17.04 10.87 0.65
N PRO A 76 16.52 9.95 1.46
CA PRO A 76 16.38 8.55 1.05
C PRO A 76 15.42 8.34 -0.12
N CYS A 77 14.41 9.23 -0.31
CA CYS A 77 13.54 9.20 -1.48
C CYS A 77 14.33 9.46 -2.77
N ARG A 78 15.23 10.42 -2.72
CA ARG A 78 16.07 10.80 -3.87
C ARG A 78 17.03 9.67 -4.28
N GLU A 79 17.45 8.85 -3.34
CA GLU A 79 18.36 7.71 -3.57
C GLU A 79 17.63 6.54 -4.25
N GLU A 80 16.35 6.30 -3.95
CA GLU A 80 15.60 5.19 -4.51
C GLU A 80 14.98 5.47 -5.89
N ILE A 81 14.67 6.74 -6.22
CA ILE A 81 14.02 7.12 -7.48
C ILE A 81 14.76 6.62 -8.73
N PRO A 82 16.10 6.71 -8.86
CA PRO A 82 16.82 6.13 -9.99
C PRO A 82 16.62 4.62 -10.15
N ILE A 83 16.48 3.91 -9.03
CA ILE A 83 16.18 2.47 -9.03
C ILE A 83 14.78 2.23 -9.62
N PHE A 84 13.80 3.04 -9.23
CA PHE A 84 12.43 2.94 -9.73
C PHE A 84 12.33 3.25 -11.23
N VAL A 85 13.05 4.26 -11.71
CA VAL A 85 13.16 4.58 -13.15
C VAL A 85 13.70 3.37 -13.94
N LYS A 86 14.77 2.74 -13.45
CA LYS A 86 15.36 1.55 -14.05
C LYS A 86 14.39 0.35 -14.02
N MET A 87 13.71 0.12 -12.91
CA MET A 87 12.76 -0.99 -12.77
C MET A 87 11.50 -0.78 -13.64
N GLN A 88 10.99 0.46 -13.72
CA GLN A 88 9.89 0.80 -14.62
C GLN A 88 10.25 0.46 -16.06
N GLU A 89 11.42 0.86 -16.52
CA GLU A 89 11.87 0.55 -17.90
C GLU A 89 12.03 -0.96 -18.12
N LYS A 90 12.66 -1.66 -17.16
CA LYS A 90 12.93 -3.09 -17.27
C LYS A 90 11.67 -3.96 -17.33
N TYR A 91 10.64 -3.61 -16.54
CA TYR A 91 9.48 -4.48 -16.32
C TYR A 91 8.14 -3.92 -16.84
N ARG A 92 8.15 -2.76 -17.51
CA ARG A 92 6.95 -2.14 -18.09
C ARG A 92 6.14 -3.10 -18.95
N ASP A 93 6.81 -3.81 -19.85
CA ASP A 93 6.18 -4.73 -20.79
C ASP A 93 5.70 -6.04 -20.13
N GLN A 94 6.16 -6.29 -18.89
CA GLN A 94 5.69 -7.37 -18.04
C GLN A 94 4.53 -6.94 -17.12
N GLY A 95 4.00 -5.72 -17.33
CA GLY A 95 2.84 -5.21 -16.60
C GLY A 95 3.17 -4.55 -15.27
N LEU A 96 4.43 -4.11 -15.05
CA LEU A 96 4.78 -3.25 -13.92
C LEU A 96 4.39 -1.81 -14.20
N GLN A 97 3.88 -1.13 -13.18
CA GLN A 97 3.62 0.30 -13.19
C GLN A 97 4.04 0.94 -11.87
N PHE A 98 4.92 1.94 -11.94
CA PHE A 98 5.20 2.84 -10.81
C PHE A 98 4.29 4.06 -10.87
N VAL A 99 3.93 4.57 -9.69
CA VAL A 99 3.28 5.87 -9.51
C VAL A 99 3.90 6.53 -8.28
N GLY A 100 4.49 7.69 -8.48
CA GLY A 100 5.00 8.53 -7.38
C GLY A 100 3.89 9.47 -6.90
N ILE A 101 3.63 9.49 -5.59
CA ILE A 101 2.77 10.49 -4.94
C ILE A 101 3.69 11.44 -4.18
N SER A 102 3.92 12.62 -4.74
CA SER A 102 4.77 13.64 -4.14
C SER A 102 4.00 14.45 -3.10
N ILE A 103 4.53 14.53 -1.88
CA ILE A 103 4.03 15.39 -0.81
C ILE A 103 4.85 16.70 -0.80
N ASP A 104 4.86 17.36 -1.94
CA ASP A 104 5.60 18.60 -2.17
C ASP A 104 4.87 19.47 -3.21
N GLN A 105 5.38 20.67 -3.45
CA GLN A 105 4.84 21.60 -4.44
C GLN A 105 5.02 21.05 -5.88
N ALA A 106 4.04 21.31 -6.74
CA ALA A 106 4.01 20.79 -8.10
C ALA A 106 5.21 21.26 -8.95
N ASP A 107 5.64 22.51 -8.79
CA ASP A 107 6.78 23.10 -9.48
C ASP A 107 8.08 22.39 -9.11
N LYS A 108 8.34 22.21 -7.81
CA LYS A 108 9.52 21.49 -7.32
C LYS A 108 9.53 20.03 -7.77
N THR A 109 8.35 19.39 -7.70
CA THR A 109 8.18 17.99 -8.17
C THR A 109 8.44 17.89 -9.67
N SER A 110 7.98 18.86 -10.47
CA SER A 110 8.18 18.90 -11.91
C SER A 110 9.66 19.08 -12.28
N GLU A 111 10.34 20.04 -11.64
CA GLU A 111 11.78 20.26 -11.82
C GLU A 111 12.58 19.00 -11.46
N PHE A 112 12.27 18.40 -10.31
CA PHE A 112 12.93 17.19 -9.85
C PHE A 112 12.69 16.02 -10.82
N SER A 113 11.44 15.82 -11.25
CA SER A 113 11.08 14.76 -12.19
C SER A 113 11.82 14.85 -13.51
N SER A 114 12.02 16.08 -14.00
CA SER A 114 12.80 16.33 -15.22
C SER A 114 14.28 16.03 -15.02
N ASN A 115 14.87 16.48 -13.92
CA ASN A 115 16.29 16.30 -13.60
C ASN A 115 16.66 14.83 -13.38
N PHE A 116 15.77 14.07 -12.73
CA PHE A 116 15.95 12.63 -12.46
C PHE A 116 15.38 11.73 -13.57
N LYS A 117 14.84 12.31 -14.64
CA LYS A 117 14.25 11.60 -15.79
C LYS A 117 13.21 10.57 -15.35
N ILE A 118 12.33 10.95 -14.42
CA ILE A 118 11.26 10.06 -13.94
C ILE A 118 10.38 9.67 -15.13
N ASN A 119 10.27 8.37 -15.40
CA ASN A 119 9.58 7.79 -16.56
C ASN A 119 8.23 7.14 -16.21
N TYR A 120 7.68 7.51 -15.05
CA TYR A 120 6.38 7.07 -14.56
C TYR A 120 5.58 8.27 -14.02
N PRO A 121 4.25 8.14 -13.87
CA PRO A 121 3.41 9.23 -13.38
C PRO A 121 3.81 9.72 -12.00
N SER A 122 3.96 11.05 -11.87
CA SER A 122 4.14 11.75 -10.61
C SER A 122 2.86 12.53 -10.30
N LEU A 123 2.19 12.18 -9.22
CA LEU A 123 0.95 12.79 -8.75
C LEU A 123 1.25 13.71 -7.56
N ILE A 124 0.51 14.79 -7.44
CA ILE A 124 0.69 15.76 -6.36
C ILE A 124 -0.29 15.44 -5.26
N GLY A 125 0.24 14.99 -4.14
CA GLY A 125 -0.50 14.74 -2.92
C GLY A 125 -0.43 15.90 -1.93
N THR A 126 -1.24 15.81 -0.89
CA THR A 126 -1.25 16.73 0.25
C THR A 126 -0.97 15.96 1.54
N PHE A 127 -0.91 16.65 2.66
CA PHE A 127 -0.83 15.99 3.97
C PHE A 127 -2.02 15.05 4.22
N ASP A 128 -3.22 15.34 3.69
CA ASP A 128 -4.37 14.45 3.79
C ASP A 128 -4.14 13.14 3.02
N THR A 129 -3.36 13.18 1.95
CA THR A 129 -2.96 11.97 1.21
C THR A 129 -2.11 11.03 2.06
N MET A 130 -1.36 11.55 3.04
CA MET A 130 -0.61 10.74 4.01
C MET A 130 -1.52 9.90 4.93
N GLU A 131 -2.79 10.29 5.09
CA GLU A 131 -3.77 9.46 5.81
C GLU A 131 -4.09 8.17 5.04
N ILE A 132 -4.08 8.21 3.71
CA ILE A 132 -4.22 7.00 2.88
C ILE A 132 -2.98 6.09 3.05
N SER A 133 -1.78 6.66 3.08
CA SER A 133 -0.56 5.87 3.35
C SER A 133 -0.60 5.23 4.75
N ARG A 134 -1.15 5.95 5.74
CA ARG A 134 -1.32 5.44 7.11
C ARG A 134 -2.25 4.21 7.13
N ARG A 135 -3.38 4.27 6.43
CA ARG A 135 -4.31 3.13 6.30
C ARG A 135 -3.66 1.93 5.60
N ALA A 136 -2.68 2.18 4.76
CA ALA A 136 -1.90 1.15 4.09
C ALA A 136 -0.67 0.67 4.91
N GLY A 137 -0.53 1.08 6.18
CA GLY A 137 0.48 0.60 7.11
C GLY A 137 1.58 1.60 7.48
N ASN A 138 1.56 2.84 6.97
CA ASN A 138 2.50 3.90 7.35
C ASN A 138 2.04 4.63 8.63
N ASP A 139 1.96 3.93 9.73
CA ASP A 139 1.42 4.47 10.99
C ASP A 139 2.11 5.76 11.46
N LYS A 140 3.39 5.91 11.15
CA LYS A 140 4.20 7.09 11.52
C LYS A 140 4.13 8.21 10.48
N ARG A 141 3.49 8.01 9.33
CA ARG A 141 3.40 8.96 8.20
C ARG A 141 4.77 9.51 7.80
N VAL A 142 5.78 8.65 7.70
CA VAL A 142 7.14 9.01 7.29
C VAL A 142 7.37 8.72 5.80
N LEU A 143 8.42 9.32 5.24
CA LEU A 143 8.84 9.16 3.85
C LEU A 143 10.26 8.59 3.78
N PRO A 144 10.58 7.82 2.74
CA PRO A 144 9.66 7.29 1.74
C PRO A 144 8.79 6.15 2.28
N TYR A 145 7.64 5.95 1.67
CA TYR A 145 6.80 4.80 1.94
C TYR A 145 6.29 4.21 0.63
N THR A 146 6.48 2.91 0.44
CA THR A 146 6.11 2.21 -0.79
C THR A 146 5.06 1.14 -0.51
N VAL A 147 4.01 1.11 -1.33
CA VAL A 147 2.97 0.08 -1.33
C VAL A 147 3.01 -0.63 -2.67
N ILE A 148 3.11 -1.95 -2.65
CA ILE A 148 3.07 -2.79 -3.86
C ILE A 148 1.74 -3.53 -3.88
N LEU A 149 0.98 -3.33 -4.96
CA LEU A 149 -0.27 -4.05 -5.19
C LEU A 149 -0.07 -5.08 -6.30
N ASP A 150 -0.68 -6.24 -6.11
CA ASP A 150 -0.74 -7.28 -7.14
C ASP A 150 -1.71 -6.91 -8.27
N ARG A 151 -1.82 -7.76 -9.29
CA ARG A 151 -2.73 -7.55 -10.44
C ARG A 151 -4.22 -7.53 -10.06
N LYS A 152 -4.58 -8.09 -8.89
CA LYS A 152 -5.94 -8.05 -8.35
C LYS A 152 -6.22 -6.76 -7.60
N GLY A 153 -5.20 -5.92 -7.38
CA GLY A 153 -5.27 -4.68 -6.62
C GLY A 153 -5.20 -4.91 -5.11
N GLN A 154 -4.71 -6.06 -4.67
CA GLN A 154 -4.49 -6.35 -3.25
C GLN A 154 -3.07 -5.93 -2.84
N ILE A 155 -2.91 -5.43 -1.62
CA ILE A 155 -1.58 -5.09 -1.10
C ILE A 155 -0.78 -6.38 -0.91
N ALA A 156 0.27 -6.54 -1.72
CA ALA A 156 1.18 -7.68 -1.66
C ALA A 156 2.39 -7.41 -0.75
N ALA A 157 2.85 -6.15 -0.69
CA ALA A 157 3.94 -5.74 0.18
C ALA A 157 3.87 -4.25 0.50
N THR A 158 4.45 -3.88 1.63
CA THR A 158 4.70 -2.48 2.01
C THR A 158 6.12 -2.32 2.51
N GLU A 159 6.71 -1.15 2.26
CA GLU A 159 8.06 -0.85 2.69
C GLU A 159 8.17 0.56 3.27
N LEU A 160 8.79 0.65 4.43
CA LEU A 160 9.08 1.90 5.11
C LEU A 160 10.56 2.22 4.99
N GLY A 161 10.89 3.40 4.47
CA GLY A 161 12.27 3.79 4.16
C GLY A 161 12.69 3.43 2.76
N GLY A 162 13.93 3.81 2.38
CA GLY A 162 14.45 3.64 1.03
C GLY A 162 14.59 2.19 0.61
N LEU A 163 14.18 1.89 -0.62
CA LEU A 163 14.31 0.58 -1.25
C LEU A 163 15.60 0.45 -2.05
N THR A 164 16.33 -0.64 -1.81
CA THR A 164 17.45 -1.03 -2.66
C THR A 164 16.99 -1.86 -3.86
N GLU A 165 17.74 -1.83 -4.95
CA GLU A 165 17.41 -2.59 -6.16
C GLU A 165 17.21 -4.10 -5.91
N PRO A 166 18.09 -4.82 -5.18
CA PRO A 166 17.89 -6.24 -4.92
C PRO A 166 16.61 -6.54 -4.12
N LYS A 167 16.29 -5.67 -3.14
CA LYS A 167 15.09 -5.85 -2.33
C LYS A 167 13.82 -5.63 -3.15
N LEU A 168 13.79 -4.57 -3.95
CA LEU A 168 12.66 -4.28 -4.83
C LEU A 168 12.46 -5.41 -5.86
N GLU A 169 13.53 -5.88 -6.49
CA GLU A 169 13.47 -6.98 -7.45
C GLU A 169 12.96 -8.28 -6.82
N PHE A 170 13.39 -8.59 -5.60
CA PHE A 170 12.89 -9.72 -4.83
C PHE A 170 11.36 -9.62 -4.57
N LEU A 171 10.86 -8.44 -4.18
CA LEU A 171 9.43 -8.21 -3.93
C LEU A 171 8.59 -8.33 -5.21
N LEU A 172 9.12 -7.89 -6.34
CA LEU A 172 8.42 -7.90 -7.63
C LEU A 172 8.39 -9.26 -8.30
N LYS A 173 9.43 -10.10 -8.09
CA LYS A 173 9.65 -11.34 -8.84
C LYS A 173 8.49 -12.33 -8.82
N SER A 174 7.73 -12.38 -7.72
CA SER A 174 6.59 -13.31 -7.60
C SER A 174 5.28 -12.73 -8.11
N LEU A 175 5.25 -11.44 -8.44
CA LEU A 175 4.05 -10.71 -8.85
C LEU A 175 4.00 -10.48 -10.37
N LEU A 176 5.17 -10.46 -11.03
CA LEU A 176 5.34 -10.25 -12.47
C LEU A 176 5.23 -11.57 -13.24
#